data_3cd67435240494fea1530f37a3ad605e
#
_entry.id   3cd67435240494fea1530f37a3ad605e
#
_cell.length_a   1.000
_cell.length_b   1.000
_cell.length_c   1.000
_cell.angle_alpha   90.00
_cell.angle_beta   90.00
_cell.angle_gamma   90.00
#
_symmetry.space_group_name_H-M   'P 1'
#
loop_
_entity.id
_entity.type
_entity.pdbx_description
1 polymer ?
#
loop_
_entity_poly.entity_id
_entity_poly.type
_entity_poly.pdbx_seq_one_letter_code
_entity_poly.pdbx_strand_id
1 'polypeptide(L)'
;MTVWHEPVAGFQYQTHVIETSTETQAQRLEACGVDPSVFGDDVDPAFYIGLGIHAGIDSGISAEGNINMLQRLIQHRPAKLGEALTVKGEITAVTPVPRGIRVDTDVWFEDGSGARVISCPRTSLRPQANQTASNGPGAGQRPQNVITDVSALTRLDTYQLTPERVKSYSVEGNSIHYEQEAAEKAGFRAPLIGGGMGVHYLTAQMWQDHRPHAFDTEIYFRRPIFWDEAVQVGVVDAGDQWQAMGLLKLPMDGEAEGGFAKVGTEMVISQYQWA
;
A
#
# COMPACT_ATOMS: atom_id res chain seq x y z
N MET A 1 -17.84 22.30 1.97
CA MET A 1 -18.25 21.05 1.29
C MET A 1 -17.23 20.77 0.21
N THR A 2 -16.63 19.60 0.23
CA THR A 2 -15.70 19.17 -0.81
C THR A 2 -16.44 18.98 -2.11
N VAL A 3 -16.00 19.62 -3.18
CA VAL A 3 -16.55 19.40 -4.53
C VAL A 3 -15.85 18.17 -5.11
N TRP A 4 -16.62 17.12 -5.38
CA TRP A 4 -16.09 15.90 -5.96
C TRP A 4 -16.06 15.99 -7.50
N HIS A 5 -14.94 15.54 -8.08
CA HIS A 5 -14.71 15.50 -9.51
C HIS A 5 -14.61 14.04 -10.00
N GLU A 6 -15.09 13.79 -11.20
CA GLU A 6 -14.79 12.54 -11.88
C GLU A 6 -13.31 12.56 -12.31
N PRO A 7 -12.61 11.42 -12.21
CA PRO A 7 -11.21 11.35 -12.63
C PRO A 7 -11.09 11.55 -14.15
N VAL A 8 -10.22 12.47 -14.56
CA VAL A 8 -9.89 12.72 -15.96
C VAL A 8 -8.37 12.78 -16.12
N ALA A 9 -7.84 12.26 -17.21
CA ALA A 9 -6.42 12.34 -17.50
C ALA A 9 -5.96 13.80 -17.62
N GLY A 10 -4.81 14.11 -17.03
CA GLY A 10 -4.26 15.46 -16.94
C GLY A 10 -4.79 16.29 -15.77
N PHE A 11 -5.68 15.76 -14.93
CA PHE A 11 -6.13 16.46 -13.72
C PHE A 11 -4.96 16.60 -12.74
N GLN A 12 -4.61 17.83 -12.39
CA GLN A 12 -3.53 18.15 -11.45
C GLN A 12 -4.09 18.26 -10.04
N TYR A 13 -3.41 17.66 -9.07
CA TYR A 13 -3.75 17.77 -7.65
C TYR A 13 -3.34 19.13 -7.09
N GLN A 14 -4.05 19.55 -6.06
CA GLN A 14 -3.70 20.77 -5.32
C GLN A 14 -2.36 20.58 -4.62
N THR A 15 -1.41 21.43 -4.97
CA THR A 15 -0.09 21.44 -4.33
C THR A 15 -0.20 21.99 -2.91
N HIS A 16 0.36 21.28 -1.94
CA HIS A 16 0.45 21.74 -0.55
C HIS A 16 1.71 21.20 0.11
N VAL A 17 2.04 21.70 1.28
CA VAL A 17 3.19 21.26 2.07
C VAL A 17 2.70 20.33 3.17
N ILE A 18 3.41 19.23 3.35
CA ILE A 18 3.20 18.27 4.42
C ILE A 18 4.46 18.12 5.26
N GLU A 19 4.27 17.69 6.49
CA GLU A 19 5.34 17.33 7.42
C GLU A 19 4.88 16.08 8.20
N THR A 20 5.74 15.09 8.33
CA THR A 20 5.47 13.93 9.17
C THR A 20 6.19 14.10 10.50
N SER A 21 5.43 14.35 11.56
CA SER A 21 6.00 14.46 12.91
C SER A 21 6.32 13.10 13.51
N THR A 22 7.24 13.08 14.47
CA THR A 22 7.56 11.88 15.28
C THR A 22 6.32 11.29 15.93
N GLU A 23 5.43 12.14 16.45
CA GLU A 23 4.20 11.72 17.12
C GLU A 23 3.22 11.06 16.13
N THR A 24 3.02 11.66 14.96
CA THR A 24 2.16 11.11 13.90
C THR A 24 2.66 9.74 13.43
N GLN A 25 3.97 9.61 13.21
CA GLN A 25 4.56 8.34 12.82
C GLN A 25 4.40 7.29 13.91
N ALA A 26 4.76 7.63 15.16
CA ALA A 26 4.66 6.69 16.27
C ALA A 26 3.23 6.17 16.44
N GLN A 27 2.24 7.06 16.47
CA GLN A 27 0.83 6.67 16.59
C GLN A 27 0.39 5.68 15.48
N ARG A 28 0.81 5.90 14.25
CA ARG A 28 0.44 5.06 13.11
C ARG A 28 1.13 3.69 13.17
N LEU A 29 2.41 3.65 13.48
CA LEU A 29 3.18 2.42 13.58
C LEU A 29 2.75 1.58 14.78
N GLU A 30 2.46 2.20 15.92
CA GLU A 30 1.89 1.52 17.10
C GLU A 30 0.52 0.88 16.79
N ALA A 31 -0.33 1.55 16.00
CA ALA A 31 -1.58 0.96 15.53
C ALA A 31 -1.34 -0.29 14.67
N CYS A 32 -0.26 -0.34 13.90
CA CYS A 32 0.18 -1.54 13.18
C CYS A 32 0.82 -2.59 14.13
N GLY A 33 1.28 -2.20 15.31
CA GLY A 33 2.11 -3.03 16.20
C GLY A 33 3.57 -3.12 15.73
N VAL A 34 4.04 -2.11 15.03
CA VAL A 34 5.43 -1.92 14.62
C VAL A 34 6.10 -0.95 15.58
N ASP A 35 7.32 -1.27 16.03
CA ASP A 35 8.10 -0.37 16.88
C ASP A 35 8.58 0.83 16.06
N PRO A 36 8.18 2.08 16.42
CA PRO A 36 8.61 3.27 15.69
C PRO A 36 10.12 3.48 15.66
N SER A 37 10.85 2.96 16.66
CA SER A 37 12.31 3.10 16.77
C SER A 37 13.09 2.45 15.62
N VAL A 38 12.45 1.53 14.89
CA VAL A 38 13.02 0.88 13.70
C VAL A 38 13.51 1.89 12.67
N PHE A 39 12.76 2.98 12.51
CA PHE A 39 13.07 4.00 11.50
C PHE A 39 14.03 5.09 11.99
N GLY A 40 14.24 5.23 13.30
CA GLY A 40 15.05 6.30 13.87
C GLY A 40 14.49 7.68 13.51
N ASP A 41 15.32 8.52 12.87
CA ASP A 41 14.92 9.86 12.39
C ASP A 41 14.31 9.87 10.99
N ASP A 42 14.22 8.71 10.35
CA ASP A 42 13.63 8.57 9.01
C ASP A 42 12.11 8.40 9.09
N VAL A 43 11.41 8.93 8.10
CA VAL A 43 10.00 8.61 7.92
C VAL A 43 9.88 7.25 7.25
N ASP A 44 9.04 6.36 7.80
CA ASP A 44 8.66 5.13 7.10
C ASP A 44 8.06 5.47 5.73
N PRO A 45 8.68 5.04 4.62
CA PRO A 45 8.21 5.40 3.28
C PRO A 45 6.80 4.93 2.97
N ALA A 46 6.26 3.93 3.67
CA ALA A 46 4.87 3.50 3.51
C ALA A 46 3.84 4.60 3.85
N PHE A 47 4.21 5.58 4.67
CA PHE A 47 3.36 6.75 4.96
C PHE A 47 2.95 7.49 3.70
N TYR A 48 3.85 7.63 2.74
CA TYR A 48 3.63 8.40 1.53
C TYR A 48 2.58 7.78 0.60
N ILE A 49 2.28 6.49 0.75
CA ILE A 49 1.15 5.85 0.04
C ILE A 49 -0.18 6.45 0.49
N GLY A 50 -0.39 6.52 1.80
CA GLY A 50 -1.58 7.14 2.38
C GLY A 50 -1.67 8.64 2.06
N LEU A 51 -0.58 9.38 2.27
CA LEU A 51 -0.50 10.81 1.97
C LEU A 51 -0.77 11.09 0.48
N GLY A 52 -0.30 10.23 -0.42
CA GLY A 52 -0.59 10.35 -1.86
C GLY A 52 -2.07 10.10 -2.20
N ILE A 53 -2.75 9.21 -1.48
CA ILE A 53 -4.19 9.01 -1.61
C ILE A 53 -4.94 10.24 -1.13
N HIS A 54 -4.53 10.79 0.03
CA HIS A 54 -5.13 12.00 0.60
C HIS A 54 -4.95 13.22 -0.28
N ALA A 55 -3.80 13.39 -0.93
CA ALA A 55 -3.59 14.46 -1.91
C ALA A 55 -4.66 14.45 -3.03
N GLY A 56 -5.06 13.27 -3.47
CA GLY A 56 -6.18 13.11 -4.41
C GLY A 56 -7.53 13.47 -3.78
N ILE A 57 -7.81 13.01 -2.57
CA ILE A 57 -9.05 13.29 -1.83
C ILE A 57 -9.19 14.80 -1.59
N ASP A 58 -8.13 15.45 -1.14
CA ASP A 58 -8.09 16.89 -0.88
C ASP A 58 -8.28 17.71 -2.16
N SER A 59 -7.90 17.12 -3.30
CA SER A 59 -8.14 17.69 -4.63
C SER A 59 -9.52 17.37 -5.21
N GLY A 60 -10.40 16.71 -4.42
CA GLY A 60 -11.76 16.39 -4.83
C GLY A 60 -11.90 15.09 -5.64
N ILE A 61 -10.91 14.19 -5.61
CA ILE A 61 -11.01 12.86 -6.23
C ILE A 61 -11.33 11.82 -5.16
N SER A 62 -12.54 11.27 -5.21
CA SER A 62 -13.00 10.28 -4.23
C SER A 62 -12.17 8.99 -4.29
N ALA A 63 -11.76 8.49 -3.13
CA ALA A 63 -11.15 7.17 -2.97
C ALA A 63 -12.18 6.08 -2.58
N GLU A 64 -13.42 6.46 -2.26
CA GLU A 64 -14.46 5.54 -1.81
C GLU A 64 -14.74 4.46 -2.85
N GLY A 65 -14.71 3.20 -2.42
CA GLY A 65 -14.96 2.02 -3.26
C GLY A 65 -13.84 1.70 -4.27
N ASN A 66 -12.77 2.47 -4.33
CA ASN A 66 -11.66 2.19 -5.22
C ASN A 66 -10.82 1.02 -4.70
N ILE A 67 -10.38 0.15 -5.61
CA ILE A 67 -9.50 -0.98 -5.32
C ILE A 67 -8.10 -0.61 -5.79
N ASN A 68 -7.12 -0.59 -4.87
CA ASN A 68 -5.72 -0.43 -5.23
C ASN A 68 -5.22 -1.74 -5.89
N MET A 69 -4.72 -1.65 -7.11
CA MET A 69 -4.25 -2.80 -7.88
C MET A 69 -2.73 -2.92 -7.88
N LEU A 70 -2.07 -1.80 -8.10
CA LEU A 70 -0.62 -1.67 -8.12
C LEU A 70 -0.23 -0.35 -7.46
N GLN A 71 0.68 -0.43 -6.51
CA GLN A 71 1.34 0.72 -5.93
C GLN A 71 2.84 0.63 -6.21
N ARG A 72 3.42 1.64 -6.85
CA ARG A 72 4.87 1.81 -6.81
C ARG A 72 5.24 2.67 -5.61
N LEU A 73 6.35 2.36 -4.99
CA LEU A 73 6.96 3.15 -3.93
C LEU A 73 8.43 3.31 -4.28
N ILE A 74 8.81 4.53 -4.62
CA ILE A 74 10.15 4.88 -5.04
C ILE A 74 10.72 5.88 -4.05
N GLN A 75 11.72 5.46 -3.31
CA GLN A 75 12.48 6.35 -2.44
C GLN A 75 13.74 6.79 -3.17
N HIS A 76 13.91 8.10 -3.37
CA HIS A 76 15.12 8.69 -3.93
C HIS A 76 16.18 8.97 -2.85
N ARG A 77 15.73 9.26 -1.65
CA ARG A 77 16.47 9.32 -0.40
C ARG A 77 15.52 9.17 0.78
N PRO A 78 15.99 8.83 1.99
CA PRO A 78 15.14 8.87 3.17
C PRO A 78 14.60 10.29 3.41
N ALA A 79 13.31 10.39 3.69
CA ALA A 79 12.71 11.61 4.22
C ALA A 79 12.94 11.64 5.74
N LYS A 80 13.14 12.80 6.31
CA LYS A 80 13.37 12.98 7.75
C LYS A 80 12.09 13.38 8.48
N LEU A 81 11.95 12.94 9.72
CA LEU A 81 10.90 13.44 10.61
C LEU A 81 11.02 14.95 10.77
N GLY A 82 9.90 15.67 10.65
CA GLY A 82 9.88 17.13 10.69
C GLY A 82 10.34 17.81 9.39
N GLU A 83 10.66 17.06 8.34
CA GLU A 83 10.99 17.63 7.05
C GLU A 83 9.74 18.07 6.30
N ALA A 84 9.72 19.37 5.91
CA ALA A 84 8.65 19.90 5.08
C ALA A 84 8.81 19.49 3.62
N LEU A 85 7.84 18.72 3.09
CA LEU A 85 7.82 18.29 1.70
C LEU A 85 6.62 18.85 0.95
N THR A 86 6.84 19.27 -0.28
CA THR A 86 5.77 19.71 -1.19
C THR A 86 5.18 18.51 -1.91
N VAL A 87 3.90 18.22 -1.68
CA VAL A 87 3.17 17.18 -2.40
C VAL A 87 2.62 17.74 -3.70
N LYS A 88 2.81 16.98 -4.78
CA LYS A 88 2.26 17.19 -6.11
C LYS A 88 1.70 15.90 -6.66
N GLY A 89 0.78 15.99 -7.61
CA GLY A 89 0.24 14.78 -8.22
C GLY A 89 -0.64 15.09 -9.42
N GLU A 90 -0.84 14.04 -10.22
CA GLU A 90 -1.72 14.11 -11.38
C GLU A 90 -2.37 12.76 -11.68
N ILE A 91 -3.50 12.80 -12.37
CA ILE A 91 -4.10 11.63 -13.00
C ILE A 91 -3.47 11.48 -14.39
N THR A 92 -2.65 10.46 -14.56
CA THR A 92 -1.90 10.25 -15.82
C THR A 92 -2.75 9.56 -16.89
N ALA A 93 -3.67 8.67 -16.49
CA ALA A 93 -4.57 7.99 -17.41
C ALA A 93 -5.89 7.59 -16.74
N VAL A 94 -6.95 7.54 -17.56
CA VAL A 94 -8.26 7.00 -17.20
C VAL A 94 -8.72 6.08 -18.33
N THR A 95 -8.85 4.79 -18.05
CA THR A 95 -9.08 3.76 -19.08
C THR A 95 -10.27 2.89 -18.70
N PRO A 96 -11.30 2.79 -19.54
CA PRO A 96 -12.36 1.81 -19.35
C PRO A 96 -11.80 0.38 -19.43
N VAL A 97 -12.19 -0.46 -18.49
CA VAL A 97 -11.78 -1.88 -18.42
C VAL A 97 -13.02 -2.75 -18.10
N PRO A 98 -12.99 -4.06 -18.34
CA PRO A 98 -14.18 -4.92 -18.17
C PRO A 98 -14.86 -4.85 -16.79
N ARG A 99 -14.13 -4.45 -15.73
CA ARG A 99 -14.66 -4.40 -14.36
C ARG A 99 -14.93 -2.98 -13.86
N GLY A 100 -14.78 -1.95 -14.69
CA GLY A 100 -14.96 -0.57 -14.31
C GLY A 100 -14.03 0.40 -15.03
N ILE A 101 -13.48 1.34 -14.30
CA ILE A 101 -12.54 2.33 -14.80
C ILE A 101 -11.21 2.15 -14.08
N ARG A 102 -10.15 1.94 -14.84
CA ARG A 102 -8.78 2.00 -14.35
C ARG A 102 -8.34 3.46 -14.31
N VAL A 103 -7.79 3.88 -13.18
CA VAL A 103 -7.23 5.22 -12.98
C VAL A 103 -5.76 5.06 -12.59
N ASP A 104 -4.87 5.64 -13.40
CA ASP A 104 -3.45 5.71 -13.12
C ASP A 104 -3.13 7.12 -12.62
N THR A 105 -2.37 7.20 -11.53
CA THR A 105 -1.95 8.46 -10.91
C THR A 105 -0.46 8.46 -10.67
N ASP A 106 0.20 9.62 -10.80
CA ASP A 106 1.54 9.88 -10.28
C ASP A 106 1.44 10.90 -9.16
N VAL A 107 1.91 10.55 -7.98
CA VAL A 107 2.01 11.46 -6.83
C VAL A 107 3.43 11.42 -6.31
N TRP A 108 4.00 12.59 -6.04
CA TRP A 108 5.38 12.70 -5.56
C TRP A 108 5.55 13.81 -4.55
N PHE A 109 6.63 13.71 -3.79
CA PHE A 109 6.97 14.60 -2.69
C PHE A 109 8.35 15.21 -2.96
N GLU A 110 8.44 16.54 -3.00
CA GLU A 110 9.65 17.31 -3.30
C GLU A 110 10.15 18.03 -2.05
N ASP A 111 11.47 18.10 -1.93
CA ASP A 111 12.09 18.95 -0.91
C ASP A 111 12.12 20.42 -1.32
N GLY A 112 12.70 21.28 -0.45
CA GLY A 112 12.80 22.72 -0.68
C GLY A 112 13.62 23.12 -1.92
N SER A 113 14.39 22.21 -2.51
CA SER A 113 15.10 22.42 -3.78
C SER A 113 14.29 22.05 -5.02
N GLY A 114 13.15 21.37 -4.82
CA GLY A 114 12.33 20.79 -5.88
C GLY A 114 12.80 19.41 -6.33
N ALA A 115 13.73 18.77 -5.60
CA ALA A 115 14.14 17.41 -5.88
C ALA A 115 13.11 16.42 -5.29
N ARG A 116 12.77 15.37 -6.06
CA ARG A 116 11.89 14.31 -5.58
C ARG A 116 12.57 13.52 -4.46
N VAL A 117 11.90 13.37 -3.35
CA VAL A 117 12.30 12.55 -2.20
C VAL A 117 11.63 11.19 -2.26
N ILE A 118 10.32 11.18 -2.50
CA ILE A 118 9.49 9.98 -2.64
C ILE A 118 8.58 10.14 -3.85
N SER A 119 8.33 9.05 -4.59
CA SER A 119 7.30 8.97 -5.62
C SER A 119 6.41 7.76 -5.39
N CYS A 120 5.11 7.94 -5.56
CA CYS A 120 4.06 6.95 -5.27
C CYS A 120 3.10 6.76 -6.46
N PRO A 121 3.57 6.37 -7.67
CA PRO A 121 2.66 6.07 -8.77
C PRO A 121 1.72 4.93 -8.39
N ARG A 122 0.45 5.03 -8.79
CA ARG A 122 -0.58 4.07 -8.42
C ARG A 122 -1.51 3.75 -9.59
N THR A 123 -1.91 2.49 -9.68
CA THR A 123 -3.02 2.04 -10.52
C THR A 123 -4.16 1.57 -9.62
N SER A 124 -5.32 2.17 -9.76
CA SER A 124 -6.54 1.79 -9.05
C SER A 124 -7.66 1.39 -10.02
N LEU A 125 -8.57 0.56 -9.54
CA LEU A 125 -9.82 0.22 -10.22
C LEU A 125 -10.98 0.85 -9.46
N ARG A 126 -11.81 1.61 -10.18
CA ARG A 126 -13.12 2.07 -9.73
C ARG A 126 -14.18 1.12 -10.31
N PRO A 127 -14.74 0.19 -9.51
CA PRO A 127 -15.70 -0.79 -10.00
C PRO A 127 -16.97 -0.11 -10.49
N GLN A 128 -17.59 -0.66 -11.55
CA GLN A 128 -18.91 -0.24 -12.03
C GLN A 128 -19.88 -1.43 -11.96
N ALA A 129 -21.03 -1.22 -11.31
CA ALA A 129 -21.98 -2.27 -10.93
C ALA A 129 -22.61 -3.06 -12.10
N ASN A 130 -22.52 -2.59 -13.34
CA ASN A 130 -23.21 -3.18 -14.49
C ASN A 130 -22.28 -3.75 -15.58
N GLN A 131 -21.00 -3.88 -15.30
CA GLN A 131 -20.09 -4.51 -16.25
C GLN A 131 -19.87 -5.97 -15.86
N THR A 132 -20.61 -6.86 -16.54
CA THR A 132 -20.28 -8.28 -16.55
C THR A 132 -18.82 -8.45 -16.99
N ALA A 133 -18.08 -9.34 -16.29
CA ALA A 133 -16.74 -9.69 -16.68
C ALA A 133 -16.73 -10.12 -18.17
N SER A 134 -16.42 -9.18 -19.06
CA SER A 134 -16.31 -9.50 -20.47
C SER A 134 -14.95 -10.14 -20.71
N ASN A 135 -14.93 -11.20 -21.53
CA ASN A 135 -13.72 -11.84 -22.04
C ASN A 135 -13.03 -10.96 -23.12
N GLY A 136 -13.14 -9.63 -23.00
CA GLY A 136 -12.55 -8.70 -23.97
C GLY A 136 -11.01 -8.62 -23.87
N PRO A 137 -10.35 -8.04 -24.89
CA PRO A 137 -8.91 -7.79 -24.86
C PRO A 137 -8.54 -6.96 -23.63
N GLY A 138 -7.66 -7.46 -22.77
CA GLY A 138 -7.28 -6.86 -21.47
C GLY A 138 -7.94 -7.53 -20.26
N ALA A 139 -8.92 -8.40 -20.41
CA ALA A 139 -9.53 -9.20 -19.36
C ALA A 139 -8.65 -10.41 -19.04
N GLY A 140 -7.48 -10.25 -18.47
CA GLY A 140 -6.83 -11.49 -18.08
C GLY A 140 -5.33 -11.49 -17.83
N GLN A 141 -4.62 -10.45 -18.06
CA GLN A 141 -3.21 -10.43 -17.67
C GLN A 141 -3.03 -9.79 -16.30
N ARG A 142 -3.34 -10.57 -15.25
CA ARG A 142 -2.79 -10.23 -13.94
C ARG A 142 -1.26 -10.34 -14.04
N PRO A 143 -0.50 -9.36 -13.51
CA PRO A 143 0.94 -9.51 -13.38
C PRO A 143 1.26 -10.85 -12.71
N GLN A 144 2.19 -11.60 -13.28
CA GLN A 144 2.60 -12.88 -12.72
C GLN A 144 3.13 -12.67 -11.30
N ASN A 145 2.93 -13.67 -10.44
CA ASN A 145 3.52 -13.64 -9.11
C ASN A 145 5.04 -13.86 -9.24
N VAL A 146 5.83 -13.07 -8.56
CA VAL A 146 7.27 -13.32 -8.40
C VAL A 146 7.48 -14.41 -7.34
N ILE A 147 6.67 -14.36 -6.28
CA ILE A 147 6.66 -15.39 -5.24
C ILE A 147 5.76 -16.54 -5.73
N THR A 148 6.38 -17.54 -6.35
CA THR A 148 5.68 -18.73 -6.88
C THR A 148 5.67 -19.89 -5.89
N ASP A 149 6.69 -19.97 -5.03
CA ASP A 149 6.80 -20.98 -3.98
C ASP A 149 6.96 -20.32 -2.62
N VAL A 150 5.88 -20.36 -1.84
CA VAL A 150 5.84 -19.79 -0.50
C VAL A 150 6.72 -20.58 0.49
N SER A 151 7.01 -21.86 0.22
CA SER A 151 7.84 -22.70 1.09
C SER A 151 9.34 -22.36 0.99
N ALA A 152 9.74 -21.74 -0.10
CA ALA A 152 11.14 -21.33 -0.35
C ALA A 152 11.51 -19.97 0.30
N LEU A 153 10.52 -19.27 0.90
CA LEU A 153 10.77 -17.97 1.50
C LEU A 153 11.48 -18.09 2.85
N THR A 154 12.46 -17.22 3.08
CA THR A 154 12.96 -16.95 4.44
C THR A 154 11.86 -16.23 5.21
N ARG A 155 11.41 -16.82 6.34
CA ARG A 155 10.34 -16.29 7.18
C ARG A 155 10.92 -15.37 8.24
N LEU A 156 10.29 -14.21 8.37
CA LEU A 156 10.69 -13.14 9.28
C LEU A 156 9.53 -12.84 10.26
N ASP A 157 9.37 -11.61 10.68
CA ASP A 157 8.43 -11.22 11.73
C ASP A 157 6.97 -11.56 11.41
N THR A 158 6.24 -11.86 12.48
CA THR A 158 4.80 -12.18 12.45
C THR A 158 4.03 -11.14 13.22
N TYR A 159 2.91 -10.71 12.64
CA TYR A 159 2.03 -9.69 13.22
C TYR A 159 0.61 -10.24 13.35
N GLN A 160 0.02 -10.08 14.54
CA GLN A 160 -1.39 -10.39 14.79
C GLN A 160 -2.22 -9.15 14.53
N LEU A 161 -3.13 -9.24 13.57
CA LEU A 161 -4.13 -8.19 13.32
C LEU A 161 -5.27 -8.34 14.33
N THR A 162 -5.85 -7.22 14.75
CA THR A 162 -7.07 -7.16 15.52
C THR A 162 -7.99 -6.07 14.98
N PRO A 163 -9.32 -6.20 15.18
CA PRO A 163 -10.26 -5.15 14.79
C PRO A 163 -9.89 -3.78 15.33
N GLU A 164 -9.38 -3.71 16.58
CA GLU A 164 -8.98 -2.44 17.22
C GLU A 164 -7.80 -1.80 16.50
N ARG A 165 -6.77 -2.58 16.19
CA ARG A 165 -5.58 -2.10 15.45
C ARG A 165 -5.97 -1.59 14.09
N VAL A 166 -6.73 -2.38 13.33
CA VAL A 166 -7.12 -2.02 11.97
C VAL A 166 -8.02 -0.78 11.96
N LYS A 167 -8.95 -0.65 12.92
CA LYS A 167 -9.76 0.56 13.08
C LYS A 167 -8.93 1.78 13.44
N SER A 168 -7.99 1.63 14.39
CA SER A 168 -7.11 2.72 14.81
C SER A 168 -6.22 3.22 13.67
N TYR A 169 -5.79 2.32 12.79
CA TYR A 169 -5.02 2.67 11.60
C TYR A 169 -5.89 3.33 10.51
N SER A 170 -7.09 2.81 10.26
CA SER A 170 -7.89 3.02 9.05
C SER A 170 -8.97 4.09 9.20
N VAL A 171 -8.76 5.12 10.00
CA VAL A 171 -9.76 6.17 10.29
C VAL A 171 -10.20 7.00 9.08
N GLU A 172 -9.71 6.70 7.88
CA GLU A 172 -9.80 7.61 6.75
C GLU A 172 -10.27 6.95 5.44
N GLY A 173 -11.34 7.47 4.86
CA GLY A 173 -11.62 7.50 3.43
C GLY A 173 -12.23 6.26 2.79
N ASN A 174 -12.20 5.07 3.38
CA ASN A 174 -12.86 3.89 2.80
C ASN A 174 -13.39 2.96 3.91
N SER A 175 -14.70 2.95 4.08
CA SER A 175 -15.40 2.28 5.17
C SER A 175 -15.22 0.75 5.22
N ILE A 176 -14.84 0.12 4.10
CA ILE A 176 -14.56 -1.34 4.05
C ILE A 176 -13.41 -1.77 4.98
N HIS A 177 -12.60 -0.83 5.45
CA HIS A 177 -11.48 -1.12 6.34
C HIS A 177 -11.85 -1.12 7.82
N TYR A 178 -13.00 -0.55 8.22
CA TYR A 178 -13.36 -0.40 9.63
C TYR A 178 -14.84 -0.64 9.96
N GLU A 179 -15.73 -0.76 8.93
CA GLU A 179 -17.15 -1.03 9.13
C GLU A 179 -17.53 -2.40 8.57
N GLN A 180 -18.09 -3.26 9.44
CA GLN A 180 -18.49 -4.62 9.07
C GLN A 180 -19.54 -4.63 7.95
N GLU A 181 -20.56 -3.79 8.08
CA GLU A 181 -21.64 -3.72 7.07
C GLU A 181 -21.13 -3.25 5.70
N ALA A 182 -20.19 -2.29 5.68
CA ALA A 182 -19.59 -1.83 4.45
C ALA A 182 -18.75 -2.93 3.78
N ALA A 183 -17.98 -3.68 4.55
CA ALA A 183 -17.22 -4.82 4.05
C ALA A 183 -18.12 -5.91 3.49
N GLU A 184 -19.19 -6.29 4.20
CA GLU A 184 -20.17 -7.29 3.76
C GLU A 184 -20.89 -6.85 2.48
N LYS A 185 -21.31 -5.60 2.41
CA LYS A 185 -21.91 -5.02 1.20
C LYS A 185 -20.96 -5.04 0.00
N ALA A 186 -19.67 -4.91 0.25
CA ALA A 186 -18.64 -5.04 -0.77
C ALA A 186 -18.27 -6.52 -1.12
N GLY A 187 -18.90 -7.50 -0.46
CA GLY A 187 -18.70 -8.93 -0.69
C GLY A 187 -17.54 -9.56 0.09
N PHE A 188 -17.06 -8.90 1.13
CA PHE A 188 -16.04 -9.42 2.02
C PHE A 188 -16.65 -10.00 3.31
N ARG A 189 -16.00 -11.01 3.91
CA ARG A 189 -16.47 -11.62 5.16
C ARG A 189 -16.35 -10.71 6.39
N ALA A 190 -15.41 -9.76 6.34
CA ALA A 190 -15.06 -8.84 7.42
C ALA A 190 -14.27 -7.66 6.84
N PRO A 191 -14.09 -6.58 7.60
CA PRO A 191 -13.15 -5.52 7.25
C PRO A 191 -11.74 -6.05 6.98
N LEU A 192 -11.08 -5.42 6.02
CA LEU A 192 -9.75 -5.78 5.58
C LEU A 192 -8.78 -4.63 5.82
N ILE A 193 -7.49 -4.93 6.00
CA ILE A 193 -6.50 -3.89 6.12
C ILE A 193 -6.40 -3.06 4.85
N GLY A 194 -6.16 -1.77 4.98
CA GLY A 194 -5.74 -0.92 3.86
C GLY A 194 -4.39 -1.38 3.32
N GLY A 195 -4.17 -1.25 2.01
CA GLY A 195 -2.90 -1.64 1.39
C GLY A 195 -1.69 -1.01 2.07
N GLY A 196 -1.78 0.26 2.46
CA GLY A 196 -0.73 0.97 3.19
C GLY A 196 -0.35 0.30 4.50
N MET A 197 -1.33 -0.19 5.28
CA MET A 197 -1.04 -0.92 6.52
C MET A 197 -0.17 -2.16 6.28
N GLY A 198 -0.48 -2.93 5.23
CA GLY A 198 0.32 -4.09 4.85
C GLY A 198 1.75 -3.73 4.43
N VAL A 199 1.94 -2.55 3.85
CA VAL A 199 3.26 -2.09 3.41
C VAL A 199 4.13 -1.66 4.59
N HIS A 200 3.57 -1.11 5.67
CA HIS A 200 4.33 -0.79 6.89
C HIS A 200 5.09 -2.00 7.46
N TYR A 201 4.49 -3.20 7.40
CA TYR A 201 5.18 -4.42 7.83
C TYR A 201 6.39 -4.76 6.96
N LEU A 202 6.26 -4.55 5.64
CA LEU A 202 7.34 -4.83 4.69
C LEU A 202 8.47 -3.80 4.82
N THR A 203 8.13 -2.51 4.92
CA THR A 203 9.13 -1.45 5.07
C THR A 203 9.83 -1.51 6.44
N ALA A 204 9.10 -1.85 7.51
CA ALA A 204 9.71 -2.05 8.82
C ALA A 204 10.78 -3.15 8.78
N GLN A 205 10.47 -4.28 8.17
CA GLN A 205 11.45 -5.36 8.01
C GLN A 205 12.64 -4.92 7.17
N MET A 206 12.39 -4.17 6.08
CA MET A 206 13.45 -3.64 5.23
C MET A 206 14.37 -2.69 6.01
N TRP A 207 13.81 -1.88 6.93
CA TRP A 207 14.61 -0.98 7.78
C TRP A 207 15.37 -1.69 8.88
N GLN A 208 14.83 -2.74 9.46
CA GLN A 208 15.51 -3.56 10.47
C GLN A 208 16.78 -4.22 9.91
N ASP A 209 16.69 -4.75 8.70
CA ASP A 209 17.77 -5.54 8.12
C ASP A 209 18.73 -4.74 7.24
N HIS A 210 18.25 -3.67 6.59
CA HIS A 210 18.98 -3.06 5.49
C HIS A 210 19.10 -1.53 5.52
N ARG A 211 18.09 -0.79 5.93
CA ARG A 211 18.03 0.68 5.91
C ARG A 211 18.45 1.29 4.56
N PRO A 212 17.74 1.02 3.46
CA PRO A 212 18.15 1.47 2.15
C PRO A 212 18.14 2.99 2.02
N HIS A 213 19.17 3.54 1.37
CA HIS A 213 19.17 4.96 1.01
C HIS A 213 18.17 5.25 -0.10
N ALA A 214 18.12 4.43 -1.13
CA ALA A 214 17.16 4.54 -2.22
C ALA A 214 16.66 3.16 -2.65
N PHE A 215 15.43 3.11 -3.14
CA PHE A 215 14.85 1.89 -3.69
C PHE A 215 13.71 2.19 -4.67
N ASP A 216 13.40 1.24 -5.53
CA ASP A 216 12.23 1.24 -6.40
C ASP A 216 11.50 -0.10 -6.25
N THR A 217 10.22 -0.04 -5.91
CA THR A 217 9.41 -1.23 -5.64
C THR A 217 8.07 -1.16 -6.34
N GLU A 218 7.57 -2.34 -6.72
CA GLU A 218 6.20 -2.56 -7.18
C GLU A 218 5.44 -3.43 -6.20
N ILE A 219 4.30 -2.97 -5.72
CA ILE A 219 3.52 -3.61 -4.67
C ILE A 219 2.18 -4.04 -5.25
N TYR A 220 1.94 -5.35 -5.22
CA TYR A 220 0.74 -5.99 -5.73
C TYR A 220 -0.13 -6.52 -4.60
N PHE A 221 -1.37 -6.08 -4.55
CA PHE A 221 -2.35 -6.56 -3.57
C PHE A 221 -3.06 -7.79 -4.14
N ARG A 222 -2.59 -8.97 -3.77
CA ARG A 222 -2.98 -10.26 -4.35
C ARG A 222 -4.26 -10.82 -3.77
N ARG A 223 -4.45 -10.69 -2.45
CA ARG A 223 -5.60 -11.19 -1.72
C ARG A 223 -5.98 -10.24 -0.59
N PRO A 224 -7.28 -10.14 -0.24
CA PRO A 224 -7.69 -9.40 0.95
C PRO A 224 -7.07 -10.04 2.21
N ILE A 225 -6.58 -9.19 3.09
CA ILE A 225 -6.11 -9.57 4.42
C ILE A 225 -7.12 -8.99 5.40
N PHE A 226 -7.76 -9.83 6.21
CA PHE A 226 -8.81 -9.39 7.11
C PHE A 226 -8.26 -8.99 8.48
N TRP A 227 -9.00 -8.18 9.20
CA TRP A 227 -8.60 -7.59 10.47
C TRP A 227 -8.39 -8.57 11.63
N ASP A 228 -8.79 -9.82 11.47
CA ASP A 228 -8.71 -10.91 12.44
C ASP A 228 -7.68 -11.98 12.08
N GLU A 229 -6.87 -11.73 11.06
CA GLU A 229 -5.85 -12.66 10.57
C GLU A 229 -4.47 -12.39 11.18
N ALA A 230 -3.62 -13.40 11.17
CA ALA A 230 -2.18 -13.23 11.40
C ALA A 230 -1.45 -13.16 10.06
N VAL A 231 -0.44 -12.30 9.99
CA VAL A 231 0.40 -12.12 8.80
C VAL A 231 1.88 -12.28 9.16
N GLN A 232 2.66 -12.80 8.22
CA GLN A 232 4.09 -12.98 8.37
C GLN A 232 4.82 -12.41 7.18
N VAL A 233 5.93 -11.71 7.42
CA VAL A 233 6.83 -11.28 6.34
C VAL A 233 7.66 -12.48 5.89
N GLY A 234 7.80 -12.65 4.58
CA GLY A 234 8.68 -13.61 3.96
C GLY A 234 9.44 -12.95 2.81
N VAL A 235 10.70 -13.33 2.60
CA VAL A 235 11.56 -12.72 1.59
C VAL A 235 12.11 -13.74 0.62
N VAL A 236 12.24 -13.33 -0.64
CA VAL A 236 13.02 -14.03 -1.66
C VAL A 236 14.44 -13.48 -1.59
N ASP A 237 15.32 -14.27 -1.03
CA ASP A 237 16.72 -13.89 -0.85
C ASP A 237 17.51 -14.21 -2.13
N ALA A 238 18.38 -13.29 -2.54
CA ALA A 238 19.28 -13.45 -3.68
C ALA A 238 20.73 -13.13 -3.28
N GLY A 239 21.13 -13.56 -2.10
CA GLY A 239 22.42 -13.25 -1.49
C GLY A 239 22.37 -11.97 -0.67
N ASP A 240 23.10 -10.94 -1.06
CA ASP A 240 23.15 -9.68 -0.30
C ASP A 240 21.92 -8.76 -0.49
N GLN A 241 20.94 -9.16 -1.30
CA GLN A 241 19.77 -8.35 -1.64
C GLN A 241 18.51 -9.20 -1.71
N TRP A 242 17.39 -8.63 -1.28
CA TRP A 242 16.08 -9.22 -1.49
C TRP A 242 15.53 -8.84 -2.88
N GLN A 243 15.02 -9.84 -3.61
CA GLN A 243 14.36 -9.61 -4.89
C GLN A 243 12.88 -9.27 -4.72
N ALA A 244 12.25 -9.87 -3.72
CA ALA A 244 10.87 -9.65 -3.41
C ALA A 244 10.59 -9.93 -1.94
N MET A 245 9.52 -9.31 -1.44
CA MET A 245 8.96 -9.55 -0.12
C MET A 245 7.49 -9.91 -0.26
N GLY A 246 6.99 -10.77 0.62
CA GLY A 246 5.58 -11.13 0.71
C GLY A 246 5.04 -10.91 2.11
N LEU A 247 3.87 -10.30 2.21
CA LEU A 247 3.07 -10.36 3.41
C LEU A 247 2.14 -11.58 3.29
N LEU A 248 2.40 -12.58 4.08
CA LEU A 248 1.78 -13.89 4.00
C LEU A 248 0.65 -13.98 5.00
N LYS A 249 -0.51 -14.38 4.56
CA LYS A 249 -1.64 -14.74 5.42
C LYS A 249 -1.34 -16.12 6.02
N LEU A 250 -1.31 -16.21 7.33
CA LEU A 250 -1.17 -17.48 8.03
C LEU A 250 -2.50 -18.23 8.05
N PRO A 251 -2.48 -19.58 8.10
CA PRO A 251 -3.70 -20.38 8.33
C PRO A 251 -4.39 -19.96 9.63
N MET A 252 -5.71 -19.88 9.60
CA MET A 252 -6.52 -19.65 10.81
C MET A 252 -6.66 -20.95 11.59
N ASP A 253 -6.84 -20.85 12.91
CA ASP A 253 -7.16 -21.98 13.77
C ASP A 253 -8.39 -22.72 13.24
N GLY A 254 -8.25 -24.03 12.99
CA GLY A 254 -9.31 -24.87 12.41
C GLY A 254 -9.25 -25.05 10.88
N GLU A 255 -8.38 -24.38 10.16
CA GLU A 255 -8.00 -24.80 8.80
C GLU A 255 -7.16 -26.10 8.94
N ALA A 256 -7.42 -27.07 8.03
CA ALA A 256 -6.81 -28.40 8.10
C ALA A 256 -5.31 -28.35 8.35
N GLU A 257 -4.79 -29.23 9.21
CA GLU A 257 -3.36 -29.44 9.42
C GLU A 257 -2.66 -29.55 8.06
N GLY A 258 -1.84 -28.54 7.69
CA GLY A 258 -1.17 -28.45 6.40
C GLY A 258 -1.66 -27.30 5.51
N GLY A 259 -2.50 -26.38 5.98
CA GLY A 259 -2.85 -25.15 5.27
C GLY A 259 -1.58 -24.34 4.98
N PHE A 260 -1.29 -24.12 3.67
CA PHE A 260 -0.14 -23.31 3.28
C PHE A 260 -0.46 -21.83 3.44
N ALA A 261 0.51 -21.06 3.95
CA ALA A 261 0.44 -19.61 3.95
C ALA A 261 0.22 -19.10 2.51
N LYS A 262 -0.59 -18.05 2.36
CA LYS A 262 -0.95 -17.47 1.05
C LYS A 262 -0.41 -16.05 0.96
N VAL A 263 0.17 -15.66 -0.17
CA VAL A 263 0.62 -14.29 -0.41
C VAL A 263 -0.59 -13.35 -0.44
N GLY A 264 -0.69 -12.46 0.52
CA GLY A 264 -1.68 -11.37 0.57
C GLY A 264 -1.20 -10.14 -0.20
N THR A 265 0.00 -9.67 0.11
CA THR A 265 0.68 -8.57 -0.59
C THR A 265 2.05 -9.04 -1.05
N GLU A 266 2.45 -8.67 -2.26
CA GLU A 266 3.76 -8.96 -2.85
C GLU A 266 4.44 -7.64 -3.22
N MET A 267 5.66 -7.44 -2.74
CA MET A 267 6.51 -6.31 -3.09
C MET A 267 7.70 -6.82 -3.87
N VAL A 268 7.84 -6.36 -5.10
CA VAL A 268 8.98 -6.65 -5.99
C VAL A 268 9.96 -5.50 -5.88
N ILE A 269 11.22 -5.79 -5.64
CA ILE A 269 12.27 -4.80 -5.46
C ILE A 269 13.11 -4.78 -6.72
N SER A 270 13.01 -3.73 -7.53
CA SER A 270 13.72 -3.62 -8.80
C SER A 270 15.06 -2.90 -8.68
N GLN A 271 15.17 -2.00 -7.71
CA GLN A 271 16.42 -1.30 -7.39
C GLN A 271 16.57 -1.15 -5.88
N TYR A 272 17.83 -1.21 -5.42
CA TYR A 272 18.16 -1.14 -4.03
C TYR A 272 19.54 -0.50 -3.89
N GLN A 273 19.64 0.62 -3.20
CA GLN A 273 20.89 1.31 -2.95
C GLN A 273 21.12 1.44 -1.44
N TRP A 274 22.23 0.89 -1.01
CA TRP A 274 22.71 1.00 0.38
C TRP A 274 23.19 2.42 0.69
N ALA A 275 23.15 2.79 1.97
CA ALA A 275 23.71 4.05 2.46
C ALA A 275 25.24 4.02 2.45
#